data_57bf6b4ff1cf7d8ddd17c2c975d6f4e2
#
_entry.id   57bf6b4ff1cf7d8ddd17c2c975d6f4e2
#
_cell.length_a   1.000
_cell.length_b   1.000
_cell.length_c   1.000
_cell.angle_alpha   90.00
_cell.angle_beta   90.00
_cell.angle_gamma   90.00
#
_symmetry.space_group_name_H-M   'P 1'
#
loop_
_entity.id
_entity.type
_entity.pdbx_description
1 polymer ?
#
loop_
_entity_poly.entity_id
_entity_poly.type
_entity_poly.pdbx_seq_one_letter_code
_entity_poly.pdbx_strand_id
1 'polypeptide(L)'
;MRGFFRAISFLACLAFVGEGIAADKVRVATYNLRNYLICDRIVEGRWRPEYPKPEKEKAALRKIIAKADADVLAIQEIGDESFLRELWHDLNTTGGPKYRHAVWMHGADPEEERHLAVFSRLPFVSVTRHSNLEFNYFDGREAPDRGVLEVEFETAGVRWRLFNLHLKSKWTERKDDPEGTLRREKEARTIRDYIRKTYVPESKPNHLVVGDFNDHQSTPAVRRFLTVNKTQLTSAMPCADSRGHRWTHHYARQDSYSRIDFILATPAMSERFVPNTGIVQDGSHAPVASDHRLVQAEFSF
;
A
#
# COMPACT_ATOMS: atom_id res chain seq x y z
N MET A 1 -42.74 -42.98 -52.30
CA MET A 1 -41.39 -42.73 -51.87
C MET A 1 -41.35 -41.32 -51.32
N ARG A 2 -41.32 -41.18 -49.99
CA ARG A 2 -41.23 -39.83 -49.28
C ARG A 2 -39.86 -39.71 -48.69
N GLY A 3 -39.05 -38.79 -49.22
CA GLY A 3 -37.69 -38.48 -48.71
C GLY A 3 -37.76 -37.55 -47.51
N PHE A 4 -37.15 -37.95 -46.38
CA PHE A 4 -36.97 -37.15 -45.17
C PHE A 4 -35.67 -36.37 -45.31
N PHE A 5 -35.77 -35.04 -45.38
CA PHE A 5 -34.61 -34.15 -45.18
C PHE A 5 -34.43 -33.92 -43.70
N ARG A 6 -33.29 -34.37 -43.12
CA ARG A 6 -32.85 -34.00 -41.79
C ARG A 6 -32.03 -32.69 -41.88
N ALA A 7 -32.55 -31.63 -41.27
CA ALA A 7 -31.82 -30.41 -41.04
C ALA A 7 -30.86 -30.60 -39.85
N ILE A 8 -29.57 -30.46 -40.09
CA ILE A 8 -28.51 -30.41 -39.05
C ILE A 8 -28.35 -28.95 -38.66
N SER A 9 -28.83 -28.59 -37.47
CA SER A 9 -28.57 -27.28 -36.88
C SER A 9 -27.16 -27.26 -36.28
N PHE A 10 -26.27 -26.49 -36.87
CA PHE A 10 -24.98 -26.14 -36.25
C PHE A 10 -25.21 -25.06 -35.22
N LEU A 11 -25.08 -25.41 -33.96
CA LEU A 11 -25.04 -24.46 -32.84
C LEU A 11 -23.60 -23.88 -32.76
N ALA A 12 -23.38 -22.69 -33.28
CA ALA A 12 -22.12 -21.97 -33.11
C ALA A 12 -22.04 -21.45 -31.69
N CYS A 13 -21.23 -22.06 -30.83
CA CYS A 13 -20.82 -21.50 -29.56
C CYS A 13 -19.87 -20.31 -29.85
N LEU A 14 -20.41 -19.11 -29.77
CA LEU A 14 -19.58 -17.89 -29.67
C LEU A 14 -18.94 -17.88 -28.28
N ALA A 15 -17.68 -18.31 -28.18
CA ALA A 15 -16.83 -18.03 -27.03
C ALA A 15 -16.55 -16.52 -27.01
N PHE A 16 -17.19 -15.81 -26.11
CA PHE A 16 -16.77 -14.45 -25.74
C PHE A 16 -15.40 -14.56 -25.05
N VAL A 17 -14.35 -14.46 -25.82
CA VAL A 17 -13.01 -14.13 -25.29
C VAL A 17 -13.12 -12.66 -24.90
N GLY A 18 -13.34 -12.40 -23.63
CA GLY A 18 -13.19 -11.07 -23.06
C GLY A 18 -11.74 -10.66 -23.28
N GLU A 19 -11.49 -9.75 -24.21
CA GLU A 19 -10.21 -9.06 -24.33
C GLU A 19 -9.94 -8.30 -23.03
N GLY A 20 -9.31 -8.99 -22.08
CA GLY A 20 -8.58 -8.33 -21.02
C GLY A 20 -7.45 -7.56 -21.71
N ILE A 21 -7.56 -6.24 -21.81
CA ILE A 21 -6.44 -5.39 -22.19
C ILE A 21 -5.34 -5.70 -21.18
N ALA A 22 -4.34 -6.48 -21.60
CA ALA A 22 -3.13 -6.68 -20.82
C ALA A 22 -2.48 -5.30 -20.75
N ALA A 23 -2.61 -4.64 -19.61
CA ALA A 23 -1.93 -3.38 -19.39
C ALA A 23 -0.43 -3.70 -19.32
N ASP A 24 0.34 -3.30 -20.33
CA ASP A 24 1.81 -3.46 -20.32
C ASP A 24 2.46 -2.63 -19.20
N LYS A 25 1.70 -1.74 -18.58
CA LYS A 25 2.14 -0.84 -17.52
C LYS A 25 1.16 -0.81 -16.35
N VAL A 26 1.70 -0.81 -15.15
CA VAL A 26 0.95 -0.73 -13.90
C VAL A 26 1.48 0.40 -13.05
N ARG A 27 0.61 1.33 -12.69
CA ARG A 27 0.90 2.39 -11.73
C ARG A 27 0.53 1.94 -10.33
N VAL A 28 1.53 1.83 -9.47
CA VAL A 28 1.39 1.46 -8.06
C VAL A 28 1.56 2.70 -7.20
N ALA A 29 0.66 2.88 -6.23
CA ALA A 29 0.72 3.96 -5.25
C ALA A 29 0.62 3.44 -3.82
N THR A 30 1.16 4.21 -2.88
CA THR A 30 0.96 4.03 -1.44
C THR A 30 0.56 5.34 -0.79
N TYR A 31 -0.37 5.28 0.17
CA TYR A 31 -0.89 6.46 0.83
C TYR A 31 -1.36 6.17 2.26
N ASN A 32 -0.73 6.80 3.25
CA ASN A 32 -1.24 6.90 4.60
C ASN A 32 -2.33 7.98 4.65
N LEU A 33 -3.56 7.57 5.00
CA LEU A 33 -4.75 8.42 4.95
C LEU A 33 -4.93 9.31 6.20
N ARG A 34 -4.01 9.25 7.16
CA ARG A 34 -4.11 9.97 8.43
C ARG A 34 -5.46 9.76 9.11
N ASN A 35 -5.63 8.63 9.76
CA ASN A 35 -6.83 8.31 10.54
C ASN A 35 -8.14 8.45 9.75
N TYR A 36 -8.30 7.71 8.64
CA TYR A 36 -9.57 7.58 7.94
C TYR A 36 -10.51 6.64 8.72
N LEU A 37 -10.89 7.06 9.91
CA LEU A 37 -11.64 6.31 10.93
C LEU A 37 -12.31 7.28 11.90
N ILE A 38 -13.04 6.73 12.88
CA ILE A 38 -13.51 7.47 14.05
C ILE A 38 -12.37 7.46 15.08
N CYS A 39 -11.95 8.61 15.54
CA CYS A 39 -10.98 8.75 16.64
C CYS A 39 -11.07 10.15 17.26
N ASP A 40 -10.42 10.33 18.38
CA ASP A 40 -10.25 11.63 18.99
C ASP A 40 -9.41 12.54 18.10
N ARG A 41 -9.89 13.74 17.81
CA ARG A 41 -9.19 14.68 16.93
C ARG A 41 -9.49 16.14 17.20
N ILE A 42 -8.63 17.02 16.72
CA ILE A 42 -8.89 18.46 16.69
C ILE A 42 -9.50 18.81 15.34
N VAL A 43 -10.73 19.36 15.36
CA VAL A 43 -11.44 19.85 14.17
C VAL A 43 -11.71 21.34 14.36
N GLU A 44 -11.22 22.16 13.43
CA GLU A 44 -11.37 23.63 13.49
C GLU A 44 -10.92 24.23 14.85
N GLY A 45 -9.79 23.73 15.37
CA GLY A 45 -9.20 24.16 16.64
C GLY A 45 -9.92 23.66 17.89
N ARG A 46 -10.92 22.79 17.78
CA ARG A 46 -11.68 22.23 18.90
C ARG A 46 -11.45 20.73 19.02
N TRP A 47 -11.24 20.26 20.25
CA TRP A 47 -11.21 18.83 20.55
C TRP A 47 -12.57 18.18 20.32
N ARG A 48 -12.57 17.06 19.61
CA ARG A 48 -13.77 16.26 19.32
C ARG A 48 -13.44 14.80 19.63
N PRO A 49 -14.02 14.19 20.67
CA PRO A 49 -13.89 12.77 20.91
C PRO A 49 -14.69 11.97 19.89
N GLU A 50 -14.23 10.78 19.57
CA GLU A 50 -14.91 9.80 18.70
C GLU A 50 -15.48 10.45 17.42
N TYR A 51 -14.67 11.26 16.74
CA TYR A 51 -15.13 12.03 15.58
C TYR A 51 -14.61 11.44 14.28
N PRO A 52 -15.45 11.27 13.25
CA PRO A 52 -15.01 10.76 11.95
C PRO A 52 -14.06 11.74 11.25
N LYS A 53 -13.27 11.25 10.29
CA LYS A 53 -12.47 12.14 9.46
C LYS A 53 -13.36 13.17 8.77
N PRO A 54 -13.06 14.49 8.87
CA PRO A 54 -13.89 15.55 8.30
C PRO A 54 -14.08 15.40 6.79
N GLU A 55 -15.29 15.70 6.30
CA GLU A 55 -15.60 15.56 4.87
C GLU A 55 -14.70 16.42 3.98
N LYS A 56 -14.27 17.58 4.44
CA LYS A 56 -13.28 18.42 3.74
C LYS A 56 -11.96 17.69 3.49
N GLU A 57 -11.50 16.91 4.48
CA GLU A 57 -10.27 16.10 4.38
C GLU A 57 -10.49 14.88 3.49
N LYS A 58 -11.63 14.18 3.64
CA LYS A 58 -12.04 13.06 2.77
C LYS A 58 -12.14 13.49 1.31
N ALA A 59 -12.76 14.63 1.03
CA ALA A 59 -12.87 15.17 -0.32
C ALA A 59 -11.49 15.53 -0.93
N ALA A 60 -10.57 16.05 -0.11
CA ALA A 60 -9.20 16.31 -0.55
C ALA A 60 -8.44 15.02 -0.84
N LEU A 61 -8.60 13.96 0.00
CA LEU A 61 -8.04 12.63 -0.25
C LEU A 61 -8.51 12.07 -1.60
N ARG A 62 -9.82 12.09 -1.87
CA ARG A 62 -10.38 11.60 -3.14
C ARG A 62 -9.78 12.32 -4.34
N LYS A 63 -9.56 13.63 -4.26
CA LYS A 63 -8.92 14.41 -5.33
C LYS A 63 -7.45 14.02 -5.55
N ILE A 64 -6.69 13.78 -4.49
CA ILE A 64 -5.30 13.31 -4.59
C ILE A 64 -5.25 11.91 -5.21
N ILE A 65 -6.11 10.99 -4.77
CA ILE A 65 -6.19 9.63 -5.31
C ILE A 65 -6.64 9.66 -6.78
N ALA A 66 -7.63 10.49 -7.13
CA ALA A 66 -8.07 10.64 -8.52
C ALA A 66 -6.96 11.21 -9.42
N LYS A 67 -6.19 12.21 -8.93
CA LYS A 67 -5.04 12.77 -9.66
C LYS A 67 -3.93 11.74 -9.85
N ALA A 68 -3.68 10.90 -8.87
CA ALA A 68 -2.68 9.84 -8.95
C ALA A 68 -3.05 8.78 -10.00
N ASP A 69 -4.34 8.49 -10.15
CA ASP A 69 -4.91 7.54 -11.11
C ASP A 69 -4.16 6.19 -11.12
N ALA A 70 -3.86 5.67 -9.92
CA ALA A 70 -3.11 4.44 -9.76
C ALA A 70 -3.96 3.21 -10.10
N ASP A 71 -3.34 2.17 -10.67
CA ASP A 71 -3.98 0.88 -10.93
C ASP A 71 -4.06 0.04 -9.65
N VAL A 72 -3.05 0.19 -8.78
CA VAL A 72 -2.99 -0.45 -7.46
C VAL A 72 -2.65 0.61 -6.42
N LEU A 73 -3.51 0.77 -5.41
CA LEU A 73 -3.34 1.71 -4.31
C LEU A 73 -3.26 0.96 -2.97
N ALA A 74 -2.10 0.96 -2.35
CA ALA A 74 -1.87 0.49 -0.99
C ALA A 74 -2.20 1.60 0.02
N ILE A 75 -2.97 1.27 1.03
CA ILE A 75 -3.54 2.23 1.99
C ILE A 75 -3.09 1.86 3.40
N GLN A 76 -2.75 2.88 4.20
CA GLN A 76 -2.50 2.79 5.62
C GLN A 76 -3.44 3.75 6.37
N GLU A 77 -3.73 3.43 7.63
CA GLU A 77 -4.61 4.19 8.52
C GLU A 77 -6.06 4.33 8.04
N ILE A 78 -6.60 3.29 7.45
CA ILE A 78 -8.04 3.16 7.26
C ILE A 78 -8.66 2.44 8.46
N GLY A 79 -9.85 2.84 8.87
CA GLY A 79 -10.62 2.19 9.93
C GLY A 79 -11.14 0.81 9.54
N ASP A 80 -12.24 0.40 10.13
CA ASP A 80 -12.88 -0.88 9.85
C ASP A 80 -13.35 -1.01 8.38
N GLU A 81 -13.92 -2.16 8.04
CA GLU A 81 -14.37 -2.45 6.68
C GLU A 81 -15.45 -1.46 6.19
N SER A 82 -16.18 -0.78 7.07
CA SER A 82 -17.19 0.22 6.69
C SER A 82 -16.53 1.45 6.04
N PHE A 83 -15.38 1.90 6.59
CA PHE A 83 -14.60 2.99 6.01
C PHE A 83 -13.94 2.61 4.69
N LEU A 84 -13.51 1.34 4.54
CA LEU A 84 -13.06 0.83 3.25
C LEU A 84 -14.16 0.95 2.20
N ARG A 85 -15.36 0.48 2.53
CA ARG A 85 -16.53 0.50 1.63
C ARG A 85 -16.95 1.91 1.27
N GLU A 86 -16.95 2.84 2.24
CA GLU A 86 -17.23 4.25 2.01
C GLU A 86 -16.25 4.83 0.99
N LEU A 87 -14.94 4.74 1.24
CA LEU A 87 -13.92 5.27 0.34
C LEU A 87 -13.96 4.63 -1.04
N TRP A 88 -14.15 3.30 -1.10
CA TRP A 88 -14.26 2.56 -2.35
C TRP A 88 -15.48 3.00 -3.17
N HIS A 89 -16.64 3.17 -2.53
CA HIS A 89 -17.84 3.67 -3.16
C HIS A 89 -17.63 5.08 -3.71
N ASP A 90 -17.11 5.98 -2.91
CA ASP A 90 -16.87 7.37 -3.28
C ASP A 90 -15.93 7.50 -4.49
N LEU A 91 -14.80 6.78 -4.47
CA LEU A 91 -13.85 6.79 -5.60
C LEU A 91 -14.47 6.22 -6.89
N ASN A 92 -15.34 5.23 -6.78
CA ASN A 92 -15.99 4.60 -7.94
C ASN A 92 -17.18 5.41 -8.49
N THR A 93 -17.79 6.30 -7.70
CA THR A 93 -18.98 7.07 -8.09
C THR A 93 -18.67 8.52 -8.45
N THR A 94 -17.67 9.15 -7.85
CA THR A 94 -17.38 10.60 -7.98
C THR A 94 -16.32 10.94 -9.03
N GLY A 95 -16.08 10.09 -10.03
CA GLY A 95 -15.13 10.37 -11.13
C GLY A 95 -13.67 10.03 -10.81
N GLY A 96 -13.41 9.30 -9.72
CA GLY A 96 -12.10 8.78 -9.36
C GLY A 96 -11.68 7.53 -10.15
N PRO A 97 -10.57 6.91 -9.79
CA PRO A 97 -10.15 5.64 -10.34
C PRO A 97 -11.23 4.59 -10.12
N LYS A 98 -11.56 3.82 -11.15
CA LYS A 98 -12.57 2.75 -11.08
C LYS A 98 -11.94 1.46 -10.57
N TYR A 99 -11.79 1.34 -9.24
CA TYR A 99 -11.25 0.13 -8.62
C TYR A 99 -12.31 -0.99 -8.62
N ARG A 100 -11.94 -2.14 -9.20
CA ARG A 100 -12.81 -3.33 -9.28
C ARG A 100 -12.64 -4.25 -8.08
N HIS A 101 -11.49 -4.19 -7.43
CA HIS A 101 -11.12 -5.07 -6.34
C HIS A 101 -10.67 -4.25 -5.13
N ALA A 102 -11.09 -4.70 -3.96
CA ALA A 102 -10.72 -4.11 -2.68
C ALA A 102 -10.46 -5.22 -1.67
N VAL A 103 -9.43 -5.06 -0.85
CA VAL A 103 -9.13 -5.95 0.26
C VAL A 103 -8.72 -5.14 1.47
N TRP A 104 -9.16 -5.59 2.63
CA TRP A 104 -8.89 -5.01 3.94
C TRP A 104 -8.29 -6.06 4.86
N MET A 105 -7.47 -5.61 5.82
CA MET A 105 -6.82 -6.46 6.79
C MET A 105 -6.89 -5.83 8.18
N HIS A 106 -7.46 -6.56 9.15
CA HIS A 106 -7.23 -6.31 10.57
C HIS A 106 -5.80 -6.70 10.94
N GLY A 107 -5.14 -5.87 11.75
CA GLY A 107 -3.77 -6.14 12.22
C GLY A 107 -3.66 -7.29 13.23
N ALA A 108 -2.49 -7.43 13.83
CA ALA A 108 -2.23 -8.40 14.89
C ALA A 108 -2.76 -7.93 16.26
N ASP A 109 -2.69 -6.63 16.51
CA ASP A 109 -3.21 -6.01 17.72
C ASP A 109 -4.74 -5.80 17.60
N PRO A 110 -5.56 -6.43 18.44
CA PRO A 110 -7.01 -6.26 18.40
C PRO A 110 -7.47 -4.85 18.79
N GLU A 111 -6.67 -4.08 19.50
CA GLU A 111 -6.98 -2.69 19.89
C GLU A 111 -6.52 -1.66 18.84
N GLU A 112 -5.79 -2.09 17.81
CA GLU A 112 -5.35 -1.17 16.76
C GLU A 112 -6.48 -0.89 15.76
N GLU A 113 -6.87 0.37 15.65
CA GLU A 113 -7.95 0.83 14.78
C GLU A 113 -7.45 1.25 13.38
N ARG A 114 -6.12 1.28 13.17
CA ARG A 114 -5.49 1.72 11.90
C ARG A 114 -5.09 0.53 11.08
N HIS A 115 -5.89 0.20 10.10
CA HIS A 115 -5.75 -1.00 9.31
C HIS A 115 -5.08 -0.74 7.97
N LEU A 116 -4.76 -1.85 7.27
CA LEU A 116 -4.21 -1.86 5.93
C LEU A 116 -5.28 -2.25 4.92
N ALA A 117 -5.21 -1.63 3.73
CA ALA A 117 -6.07 -2.02 2.61
C ALA A 117 -5.34 -1.90 1.27
N VAL A 118 -5.86 -2.55 0.25
CA VAL A 118 -5.44 -2.40 -1.15
C VAL A 118 -6.66 -2.27 -2.03
N PHE A 119 -6.71 -1.21 -2.85
CA PHE A 119 -7.62 -1.09 -3.98
C PHE A 119 -6.90 -1.41 -5.27
N SER A 120 -7.58 -2.07 -6.22
CA SER A 120 -6.98 -2.46 -7.49
C SER A 120 -7.97 -2.46 -8.65
N ARG A 121 -7.48 -2.05 -9.82
CA ARG A 121 -8.13 -2.31 -11.11
C ARG A 121 -7.83 -3.72 -11.60
N LEU A 122 -6.68 -4.26 -11.20
CA LEU A 122 -6.24 -5.61 -11.55
C LEU A 122 -6.86 -6.65 -10.62
N PRO A 123 -7.20 -7.85 -11.11
CA PRO A 123 -7.66 -8.93 -10.24
C PRO A 123 -6.54 -9.40 -9.31
N PHE A 124 -6.91 -9.79 -8.10
CA PHE A 124 -6.01 -10.44 -7.17
C PHE A 124 -5.85 -11.92 -7.56
N VAL A 125 -4.62 -12.40 -7.72
CA VAL A 125 -4.31 -13.83 -7.85
C VAL A 125 -4.43 -14.51 -6.49
N SER A 126 -3.84 -13.89 -5.47
CA SER A 126 -3.97 -14.32 -4.08
C SER A 126 -3.88 -13.15 -3.12
N VAL A 127 -4.40 -13.34 -1.91
CA VAL A 127 -4.34 -12.39 -0.79
C VAL A 127 -3.96 -13.12 0.47
N THR A 128 -2.91 -12.67 1.13
CA THR A 128 -2.48 -13.22 2.43
C THR A 128 -2.37 -12.10 3.47
N ARG A 129 -2.96 -12.33 4.64
CA ARG A 129 -2.96 -11.40 5.77
C ARG A 129 -2.02 -11.94 6.84
N HIS A 130 -0.87 -11.30 7.03
CA HIS A 130 0.14 -11.72 8.00
C HIS A 130 -0.03 -10.96 9.31
N SER A 131 -0.83 -11.49 10.21
CA SER A 131 -1.03 -10.97 11.58
C SER A 131 -0.19 -11.67 12.65
N ASN A 132 0.54 -12.74 12.29
CA ASN A 132 1.25 -13.61 13.22
C ASN A 132 2.76 -13.70 12.98
N LEU A 133 3.37 -12.64 12.43
CA LEU A 133 4.82 -12.57 12.26
C LEU A 133 5.49 -12.16 13.58
N GLU A 134 5.63 -13.10 14.50
CA GLU A 134 6.10 -12.84 15.85
C GLU A 134 7.61 -12.60 15.94
N PHE A 135 7.99 -11.73 16.88
CA PHE A 135 9.38 -11.47 17.28
C PHE A 135 9.51 -11.32 18.80
N ASN A 136 10.72 -11.54 19.33
CA ASN A 136 11.01 -11.26 20.72
C ASN A 136 11.25 -9.76 20.92
N TYR A 137 10.52 -9.16 21.85
CA TYR A 137 10.66 -7.76 22.22
C TYR A 137 10.71 -7.66 23.75
N PHE A 138 11.90 -7.30 24.28
CA PHE A 138 12.26 -7.42 25.68
C PHE A 138 11.94 -8.82 26.23
N ASP A 139 11.06 -8.92 27.22
CA ASP A 139 10.64 -10.15 27.91
C ASP A 139 9.40 -10.81 27.33
N GLY A 140 8.83 -10.23 26.24
CA GLY A 140 7.62 -10.72 25.58
C GLY A 140 7.80 -11.14 24.13
N ARG A 141 6.73 -11.71 23.58
CA ARG A 141 6.59 -11.94 22.15
C ARG A 141 5.53 -11.00 21.63
N GLU A 142 5.83 -10.35 20.52
CA GLU A 142 4.96 -9.39 19.86
C GLU A 142 4.94 -9.66 18.36
N ALA A 143 3.97 -9.06 17.66
CA ALA A 143 3.89 -9.02 16.21
C ALA A 143 3.76 -7.57 15.75
N PRO A 144 3.97 -7.25 14.45
CA PRO A 144 3.66 -5.93 13.93
C PRO A 144 2.18 -5.59 14.15
N ASP A 145 1.87 -4.50 14.86
CA ASP A 145 0.50 -4.14 15.27
C ASP A 145 -0.48 -4.19 14.09
N ARG A 146 -0.09 -3.64 12.94
CA ARG A 146 -0.90 -3.59 11.72
C ARG A 146 -0.71 -4.80 10.83
N GLY A 147 0.23 -5.70 11.16
CA GLY A 147 0.58 -6.84 10.31
C GLY A 147 1.18 -6.44 8.96
N VAL A 148 1.04 -7.33 7.97
CA VAL A 148 1.42 -7.10 6.58
C VAL A 148 0.34 -7.65 5.65
N LEU A 149 -0.15 -6.83 4.73
CA LEU A 149 -1.10 -7.27 3.70
C LEU A 149 -0.33 -7.59 2.41
N GLU A 150 -0.27 -8.87 2.07
CA GLU A 150 0.33 -9.36 0.84
C GLU A 150 -0.75 -9.60 -0.21
N VAL A 151 -0.53 -9.06 -1.41
CA VAL A 151 -1.40 -9.26 -2.57
C VAL A 151 -0.56 -9.69 -3.77
N GLU A 152 -0.93 -10.80 -4.40
CA GLU A 152 -0.32 -11.27 -5.63
C GLU A 152 -1.14 -10.86 -6.83
N PHE A 153 -0.45 -10.41 -7.88
CA PHE A 153 -1.01 -10.00 -9.16
C PHE A 153 -0.35 -10.78 -10.30
N GLU A 154 -1.00 -10.77 -11.46
CA GLU A 154 -0.43 -11.21 -12.72
C GLU A 154 -0.65 -10.12 -13.78
N THR A 155 0.43 -9.72 -14.48
CA THR A 155 0.41 -8.70 -15.53
C THR A 155 1.25 -9.17 -16.70
N ALA A 156 0.68 -9.21 -17.90
CA ALA A 156 1.37 -9.72 -19.10
C ALA A 156 2.06 -11.09 -18.90
N GLY A 157 1.42 -12.00 -18.14
CA GLY A 157 1.95 -13.32 -17.83
C GLY A 157 3.05 -13.34 -16.75
N VAL A 158 3.38 -12.21 -16.14
CA VAL A 158 4.36 -12.10 -15.05
C VAL A 158 3.64 -11.99 -13.71
N ARG A 159 3.94 -12.91 -12.79
CA ARG A 159 3.47 -12.81 -11.41
C ARG A 159 4.37 -11.90 -10.60
N TRP A 160 3.75 -11.05 -9.78
CA TRP A 160 4.43 -10.14 -8.86
C TRP A 160 3.60 -9.92 -7.60
N ARG A 161 4.26 -9.53 -6.51
CA ARG A 161 3.64 -9.35 -5.19
C ARG A 161 3.82 -7.94 -4.67
N LEU A 162 2.83 -7.48 -3.94
CA LEU A 162 2.86 -6.24 -3.20
C LEU A 162 2.69 -6.55 -1.72
N PHE A 163 3.63 -6.12 -0.90
CA PHE A 163 3.56 -6.15 0.55
C PHE A 163 3.26 -4.75 1.05
N ASN A 164 2.03 -4.52 1.49
CA ASN A 164 1.62 -3.28 2.13
C ASN A 164 1.88 -3.37 3.62
N LEU A 165 2.59 -2.40 4.19
CA LEU A 165 2.92 -2.35 5.61
C LEU A 165 2.75 -0.95 6.20
N HIS A 166 2.64 -0.90 7.54
CA HIS A 166 2.69 0.30 8.34
C HIS A 166 3.44 -0.03 9.63
N LEU A 167 4.73 0.29 9.70
CA LEU A 167 5.58 -0.03 10.84
C LEU A 167 5.24 0.85 12.04
N LYS A 168 5.68 0.43 13.23
CA LYS A 168 5.48 1.15 14.50
C LYS A 168 5.90 2.61 14.38
N SER A 169 5.00 3.50 14.76
CA SER A 169 5.27 4.94 14.84
C SER A 169 6.30 5.27 15.93
N LYS A 170 6.81 6.51 15.94
CA LYS A 170 7.70 6.99 16.99
C LYS A 170 6.99 7.21 18.33
N TRP A 171 5.66 7.28 18.33
CA TRP A 171 4.90 7.39 19.56
C TRP A 171 4.85 6.05 20.29
N THR A 172 5.20 6.05 21.58
CA THR A 172 5.16 4.89 22.47
C THR A 172 5.12 5.36 23.93
N GLU A 173 4.49 4.58 24.79
CA GLU A 173 4.52 4.77 26.23
C GLU A 173 5.72 4.07 26.89
N ARG A 174 6.46 3.28 26.14
CA ARG A 174 7.55 2.46 26.61
C ARG A 174 8.82 3.28 26.84
N LYS A 175 9.25 3.41 28.11
CA LYS A 175 10.40 4.25 28.51
C LYS A 175 11.74 3.67 28.09
N ASP A 176 11.86 2.37 27.93
CA ASP A 176 13.07 1.66 27.49
C ASP A 176 13.24 1.58 25.96
N ASP A 177 12.20 1.99 25.20
CA ASP A 177 12.27 2.23 23.74
C ASP A 177 11.44 3.49 23.38
N PRO A 178 11.87 4.70 23.80
CA PRO A 178 11.03 5.91 23.86
C PRO A 178 10.59 6.45 22.50
N GLU A 179 11.19 5.98 21.39
CA GLU A 179 10.79 6.31 20.02
C GLU A 179 10.36 5.06 19.23
N GLY A 180 10.16 3.93 19.89
CA GLY A 180 9.80 2.66 19.25
C GLY A 180 10.84 2.18 18.22
N THR A 181 12.10 2.65 18.34
CA THR A 181 13.15 2.39 17.35
C THR A 181 13.51 0.91 17.29
N LEU A 182 13.68 0.28 18.46
CA LEU A 182 13.99 -1.14 18.55
C LEU A 182 12.81 -1.98 18.06
N ARG A 183 11.58 -1.63 18.46
CA ARG A 183 10.37 -2.32 18.01
C ARG A 183 10.25 -2.26 16.49
N ARG A 184 10.36 -1.08 15.90
CA ARG A 184 10.27 -0.87 14.46
C ARG A 184 11.34 -1.64 13.68
N GLU A 185 12.58 -1.72 14.22
CA GLU A 185 13.65 -2.53 13.62
C GLU A 185 13.33 -4.01 13.66
N LYS A 186 12.77 -4.52 14.78
CA LYS A 186 12.38 -5.93 14.92
C LYS A 186 11.21 -6.28 14.01
N GLU A 187 10.18 -5.45 13.91
CA GLU A 187 9.10 -5.59 12.93
C GLU A 187 9.67 -5.71 11.50
N ALA A 188 10.48 -4.75 11.10
CA ALA A 188 11.10 -4.72 9.77
C ALA A 188 11.95 -5.96 9.49
N ARG A 189 12.74 -6.41 10.46
CA ARG A 189 13.56 -7.62 10.37
C ARG A 189 12.71 -8.87 10.17
N THR A 190 11.67 -9.02 10.97
CA THR A 190 10.79 -10.20 10.94
C THR A 190 10.04 -10.29 9.62
N ILE A 191 9.49 -9.17 9.15
CA ILE A 191 8.81 -9.08 7.85
C ILE A 191 9.80 -9.43 6.72
N ARG A 192 10.99 -8.83 6.71
CA ARG A 192 12.04 -9.12 5.72
C ARG A 192 12.44 -10.59 5.74
N ASP A 193 12.60 -11.19 6.93
CA ASP A 193 13.02 -12.59 7.07
C ASP A 193 11.93 -13.54 6.57
N TYR A 194 10.65 -13.22 6.81
CA TYR A 194 9.52 -13.92 6.22
C TYR A 194 9.58 -13.87 4.69
N ILE A 195 9.67 -12.69 4.09
CA ILE A 195 9.72 -12.50 2.64
C ILE A 195 10.89 -13.30 2.05
N ARG A 196 12.08 -13.20 2.64
CA ARG A 196 13.24 -13.95 2.18
C ARG A 196 13.07 -15.45 2.27
N LYS A 197 12.56 -15.97 3.38
CA LYS A 197 12.36 -17.41 3.57
C LYS A 197 11.37 -17.97 2.55
N THR A 198 10.32 -17.21 2.23
CA THR A 198 9.23 -17.67 1.38
C THR A 198 9.56 -17.52 -0.11
N TYR A 199 10.25 -16.45 -0.52
CA TYR A 199 10.38 -16.08 -1.95
C TYR A 199 11.81 -16.03 -2.50
N VAL A 200 12.85 -16.23 -1.68
CA VAL A 200 14.26 -16.28 -2.15
C VAL A 200 14.61 -17.53 -2.96
N PRO A 201 13.90 -18.68 -2.85
CA PRO A 201 14.11 -19.78 -3.78
C PRO A 201 13.78 -19.42 -5.23
N GLU A 202 13.01 -18.35 -5.48
CA GLU A 202 12.77 -17.85 -6.82
C GLU A 202 14.04 -17.18 -7.36
N SER A 203 14.47 -17.55 -8.57
CA SER A 203 15.69 -17.03 -9.19
C SER A 203 15.66 -15.50 -9.41
N LYS A 204 14.46 -14.90 -9.54
CA LYS A 204 14.22 -13.46 -9.67
C LYS A 204 12.89 -13.10 -9.02
N PRO A 205 12.83 -12.85 -7.71
CA PRO A 205 11.58 -12.51 -7.05
C PRO A 205 11.06 -11.15 -7.52
N ASN A 206 9.82 -11.12 -8.01
CA ASN A 206 9.12 -9.91 -8.44
C ASN A 206 8.24 -9.41 -7.29
N HIS A 207 8.74 -8.54 -6.43
CA HIS A 207 7.88 -7.93 -5.41
C HIS A 207 8.24 -6.48 -5.10
N LEU A 208 7.22 -5.78 -4.61
CA LEU A 208 7.29 -4.45 -4.06
C LEU A 208 6.96 -4.52 -2.56
N VAL A 209 7.70 -3.78 -1.75
CA VAL A 209 7.35 -3.51 -0.35
C VAL A 209 7.00 -2.03 -0.27
N VAL A 210 5.75 -1.72 0.11
CA VAL A 210 5.23 -0.36 0.06
C VAL A 210 4.56 0.00 1.38
N GLY A 211 4.45 1.29 1.67
CA GLY A 211 3.73 1.77 2.84
C GLY A 211 4.47 2.84 3.60
N ASP A 212 4.00 3.03 4.84
CA ASP A 212 4.59 3.91 5.83
C ASP A 212 5.57 3.12 6.72
N PHE A 213 6.86 3.40 6.54
CA PHE A 213 7.93 2.77 7.33
C PHE A 213 8.20 3.49 8.65
N ASN A 214 7.56 4.64 8.87
CA ASN A 214 7.73 5.49 10.05
C ASN A 214 9.19 5.83 10.38
N ASP A 215 10.09 5.72 9.38
CA ASP A 215 11.50 6.00 9.56
C ASP A 215 12.20 6.37 8.24
N HIS A 216 13.40 6.94 8.35
CA HIS A 216 14.20 7.36 7.20
C HIS A 216 14.94 6.19 6.55
N GLN A 217 15.28 6.33 5.27
CA GLN A 217 15.97 5.29 4.48
C GLN A 217 17.30 4.82 5.10
N SER A 218 17.99 5.70 5.85
CA SER A 218 19.28 5.41 6.49
C SER A 218 19.17 4.66 7.82
N THR A 219 17.98 4.53 8.40
CA THR A 219 17.78 3.89 9.70
C THR A 219 17.83 2.37 9.62
N PRO A 220 18.09 1.68 10.75
CA PRO A 220 18.09 0.22 10.78
C PRO A 220 16.80 -0.39 10.24
N ALA A 221 15.62 0.12 10.60
CA ALA A 221 14.35 -0.44 10.17
C ALA A 221 14.21 -0.49 8.64
N VAL A 222 14.42 0.64 7.94
CA VAL A 222 14.31 0.67 6.47
C VAL A 222 15.45 -0.09 5.81
N ARG A 223 16.68 0.00 6.36
CA ARG A 223 17.85 -0.75 5.83
C ARG A 223 17.65 -2.27 5.85
N ARG A 224 16.82 -2.82 6.77
CA ARG A 224 16.49 -4.26 6.78
C ARG A 224 15.88 -4.72 5.47
N PHE A 225 15.07 -3.89 4.83
CA PHE A 225 14.48 -4.21 3.52
C PHE A 225 15.43 -3.97 2.36
N LEU A 226 16.40 -3.06 2.49
CA LEU A 226 17.30 -2.69 1.39
C LEU A 226 18.43 -3.73 1.20
N THR A 227 19.03 -4.18 2.30
CA THR A 227 20.23 -5.04 2.20
C THR A 227 20.30 -6.08 3.33
N VAL A 228 20.89 -7.24 3.00
CA VAL A 228 21.34 -8.24 3.98
C VAL A 228 22.78 -8.59 3.68
N ASN A 229 23.67 -8.44 4.68
CA ASN A 229 25.11 -8.52 4.49
C ASN A 229 25.54 -7.55 3.37
N LYS A 230 26.05 -8.06 2.25
CA LYS A 230 26.41 -7.27 1.07
C LYS A 230 25.44 -7.43 -0.09
N THR A 231 24.35 -8.20 0.11
CA THR A 231 23.37 -8.48 -0.94
C THR A 231 22.26 -7.43 -0.91
N GLN A 232 22.00 -6.79 -2.03
CA GLN A 232 20.87 -5.92 -2.23
C GLN A 232 19.59 -6.75 -2.33
N LEU A 233 18.57 -6.40 -1.52
CA LEU A 233 17.25 -7.03 -1.55
C LEU A 233 16.27 -6.20 -2.35
N THR A 234 16.23 -4.90 -2.06
CA THR A 234 15.36 -3.94 -2.75
C THR A 234 16.07 -2.60 -2.95
N SER A 235 15.51 -1.77 -3.81
CA SER A 235 15.87 -0.35 -3.98
C SER A 235 14.65 0.53 -3.75
N ALA A 236 14.83 1.68 -3.13
CA ALA A 236 13.79 2.68 -3.04
C ALA A 236 13.61 3.38 -4.39
N MET A 237 12.38 3.37 -4.92
CA MET A 237 12.09 4.04 -6.19
C MET A 237 12.33 5.55 -6.07
N PRO A 238 12.91 6.17 -7.11
CA PRO A 238 13.19 7.60 -7.12
C PRO A 238 11.88 8.37 -7.35
N CYS A 239 11.24 8.84 -6.27
CA CYS A 239 10.03 9.65 -6.32
C CYS A 239 10.31 11.06 -5.82
N ALA A 240 9.75 12.06 -6.50
CA ALA A 240 9.83 13.47 -6.15
C ALA A 240 8.54 14.21 -6.52
N ASP A 241 8.31 15.37 -5.90
CA ASP A 241 7.21 16.25 -6.26
C ASP A 241 7.56 17.14 -7.47
N SER A 242 6.64 18.02 -7.88
CA SER A 242 6.81 18.92 -9.02
C SER A 242 7.99 19.91 -8.87
N ARG A 243 8.55 20.05 -7.66
CA ARG A 243 9.69 20.92 -7.34
C ARG A 243 10.97 20.14 -7.07
N GLY A 244 10.93 18.80 -7.19
CA GLY A 244 12.07 17.93 -6.92
C GLY A 244 12.25 17.53 -5.44
N HIS A 245 11.32 17.91 -4.54
CA HIS A 245 11.37 17.50 -3.16
C HIS A 245 10.93 16.04 -3.00
N ARG A 246 11.53 15.34 -2.02
CA ARG A 246 11.30 13.90 -1.79
C ARG A 246 10.61 13.57 -0.47
N TRP A 247 10.31 14.59 0.36
CA TRP A 247 9.64 14.36 1.63
C TRP A 247 8.18 13.88 1.40
N THR A 248 7.73 13.01 2.28
CA THR A 248 6.40 12.39 2.20
C THR A 248 5.53 12.67 3.41
N HIS A 249 6.11 13.12 4.52
CA HIS A 249 5.40 13.43 5.76
C HIS A 249 5.82 14.78 6.31
N HIS A 250 4.84 15.56 6.78
CA HIS A 250 5.01 16.84 7.46
C HIS A 250 4.49 16.77 8.89
N TYR A 251 5.39 16.78 9.87
CA TYR A 251 5.02 16.85 11.27
C TYR A 251 4.85 18.31 11.70
N ALA A 252 3.60 18.81 11.65
CA ALA A 252 3.28 20.21 11.85
C ALA A 252 3.70 20.79 13.23
N ARG A 253 3.69 19.94 14.29
CA ARG A 253 4.08 20.37 15.63
C ARG A 253 5.54 20.85 15.73
N GLN A 254 6.43 20.31 14.92
CA GLN A 254 7.86 20.64 14.87
C GLN A 254 8.28 21.29 13.55
N ASP A 255 7.32 21.55 12.65
CA ASP A 255 7.58 22.01 11.27
C ASP A 255 8.69 21.21 10.58
N SER A 256 8.65 19.88 10.74
CA SER A 256 9.68 18.99 10.22
C SER A 256 9.14 18.14 9.05
N TYR A 257 10.00 17.98 8.03
CA TYR A 257 9.68 17.25 6.81
C TYR A 257 10.55 16.01 6.72
N SER A 258 9.94 14.86 6.44
CA SER A 258 10.65 13.58 6.38
C SER A 258 10.16 12.73 5.20
N ARG A 259 11.03 11.84 4.70
CA ARG A 259 10.66 10.79 3.76
C ARG A 259 10.57 9.49 4.52
N ILE A 260 9.35 9.02 4.76
CA ILE A 260 9.05 7.80 5.53
C ILE A 260 8.12 6.84 4.80
N ASP A 261 7.51 7.27 3.69
CA ASP A 261 6.72 6.43 2.80
C ASP A 261 7.56 6.03 1.60
N PHE A 262 7.56 4.74 1.26
CA PHE A 262 8.41 4.20 0.20
C PHE A 262 7.67 3.21 -0.70
N ILE A 263 8.15 3.11 -1.92
CA ILE A 263 7.98 1.97 -2.82
C ILE A 263 9.37 1.36 -2.96
N LEU A 264 9.60 0.20 -2.34
CA LEU A 264 10.84 -0.56 -2.42
C LEU A 264 10.64 -1.69 -3.42
N ALA A 265 11.49 -1.78 -4.43
CA ALA A 265 11.40 -2.77 -5.50
C ALA A 265 12.59 -3.74 -5.45
N THR A 266 12.34 -5.03 -5.63
CA THR A 266 13.41 -6.03 -5.90
C THR A 266 14.18 -5.67 -7.16
N PRO A 267 15.41 -6.19 -7.39
CA PRO A 267 16.15 -5.95 -8.61
C PRO A 267 15.32 -6.19 -9.87
N ALA A 268 14.60 -7.32 -9.95
CA ALA A 268 13.75 -7.64 -11.10
C ALA A 268 12.58 -6.65 -11.30
N MET A 269 11.98 -6.14 -10.21
CA MET A 269 10.96 -5.08 -10.30
C MET A 269 11.58 -3.71 -10.60
N SER A 270 12.81 -3.44 -10.13
CA SER A 270 13.52 -2.20 -10.44
C SER A 270 13.86 -2.07 -11.93
N GLU A 271 14.16 -3.20 -12.61
CA GLU A 271 14.37 -3.25 -14.08
C GLU A 271 13.08 -2.88 -14.84
N ARG A 272 11.90 -3.08 -14.24
CA ARG A 272 10.59 -2.73 -14.81
C ARG A 272 10.15 -1.29 -14.53
N PHE A 273 10.84 -0.60 -13.63
CA PHE A 273 10.48 0.78 -13.29
C PHE A 273 10.58 1.70 -14.53
N VAL A 274 9.50 2.41 -14.83
CA VAL A 274 9.48 3.37 -15.93
C VAL A 274 10.14 4.68 -15.44
N PRO A 275 11.26 5.10 -16.05
CA PRO A 275 11.96 6.30 -15.62
C PRO A 275 11.08 7.56 -15.60
N ASN A 276 11.29 8.43 -14.61
CA ASN A 276 10.56 9.69 -14.41
C ASN A 276 9.06 9.56 -14.08
N THR A 277 8.57 8.36 -13.73
CA THR A 277 7.18 8.16 -13.29
C THR A 277 7.02 8.14 -11.76
N GLY A 278 8.13 8.21 -11.02
CA GLY A 278 8.13 8.28 -9.56
C GLY A 278 7.68 9.66 -9.08
N ILE A 279 6.47 9.76 -8.53
CA ILE A 279 5.85 11.02 -8.13
C ILE A 279 5.49 10.99 -6.65
N VAL A 280 5.80 12.06 -5.95
CA VAL A 280 5.20 12.43 -4.67
C VAL A 280 4.12 13.46 -4.95
N GLN A 281 2.86 13.11 -4.72
CA GLN A 281 1.74 13.99 -5.04
C GLN A 281 1.77 15.27 -4.20
N ASP A 282 1.64 16.40 -4.88
CA ASP A 282 1.63 17.74 -4.30
C ASP A 282 0.40 18.54 -4.74
N GLY A 283 0.37 19.83 -4.36
CA GLY A 283 -0.70 20.74 -4.68
C GLY A 283 -1.54 21.11 -3.46
N SER A 284 -2.53 21.98 -3.67
CA SER A 284 -3.31 22.61 -2.58
C SER A 284 -4.15 21.63 -1.76
N HIS A 285 -4.46 20.46 -2.29
CA HIS A 285 -5.23 19.44 -1.58
C HIS A 285 -4.37 18.57 -0.67
N ALA A 286 -3.06 18.42 -0.95
CA ALA A 286 -2.19 17.52 -0.20
C ALA A 286 -2.14 17.84 1.31
N PRO A 287 -1.89 19.08 1.77
CA PRO A 287 -1.83 19.37 3.20
C PRO A 287 -3.19 19.34 3.91
N VAL A 288 -4.29 19.35 3.15
CA VAL A 288 -5.65 19.21 3.69
C VAL A 288 -6.03 17.74 3.86
N ALA A 289 -5.59 16.90 2.93
CA ALA A 289 -5.96 15.48 2.85
C ALA A 289 -5.33 14.66 3.97
N SER A 290 -4.01 14.80 4.14
CA SER A 290 -3.20 14.04 5.09
C SER A 290 -1.93 14.83 5.44
N ASP A 291 -1.29 14.50 6.55
CA ASP A 291 0.08 14.90 6.86
C ASP A 291 1.11 14.07 6.08
N HIS A 292 0.68 12.97 5.46
CA HIS A 292 1.43 12.22 4.46
C HIS A 292 1.07 12.65 3.04
N ARG A 293 1.96 12.34 2.09
CA ARG A 293 1.77 12.57 0.67
C ARG A 293 1.77 11.23 -0.07
N LEU A 294 0.82 11.06 -0.97
CA LEU A 294 0.76 9.88 -1.82
C LEU A 294 2.04 9.75 -2.65
N VAL A 295 2.62 8.55 -2.65
CA VAL A 295 3.80 8.18 -3.45
C VAL A 295 3.38 7.18 -4.51
N GLN A 296 3.80 7.39 -5.77
CA GLN A 296 3.49 6.47 -6.87
C GLN A 296 4.70 6.24 -7.78
N ALA A 297 4.67 5.11 -8.48
CA ALA A 297 5.62 4.73 -9.52
C ALA A 297 4.95 3.82 -10.54
N GLU A 298 5.42 3.84 -11.80
CA GLU A 298 4.92 3.00 -12.89
C GLU A 298 5.93 1.90 -13.22
N PHE A 299 5.43 0.70 -13.50
CA PHE A 299 6.21 -0.48 -13.87
C PHE A 299 5.70 -1.06 -15.18
N SER A 300 6.61 -1.45 -16.09
CA SER A 300 6.30 -2.11 -17.37
C SER A 300 6.56 -3.61 -17.28
N PHE A 301 5.61 -4.42 -17.78
CA PHE A 301 5.64 -5.88 -17.69
C PHE A 301 5.80 -6.55 -19.05
#